data_a99d5feb1531410e62080129cbd1df01
#
_entry.id   a99d5feb1531410e62080129cbd1df01
#
_cell.length_a   1.000
_cell.length_b   1.000
_cell.length_c   1.000
_cell.angle_alpha   90.00
_cell.angle_beta   90.00
_cell.angle_gamma   90.00
#
_symmetry.space_group_name_H-M   'P 1'
#
loop_
_entity.id
_entity.type
_entity.pdbx_description
1 polymer ?
#
loop_
_entity_poly.entity_id
_entity_poly.type
_entity_poly.pdbx_seq_one_letter_code
_entity_poly.pdbx_strand_id
1 'polypeptide(L)'
;RAAASHTASLGGRKIIWEAALRQCNAVQLHGMDEMVDASLAFSMLPARQYRGCTIVGGGGALGIAAADAAESFGLMIPPLREDLESSIMDLLPKPGSSAANPIDVANPFVSPSAIRQILLRASEDEAIDVHILVFLVYHFMAQRKVMGAAILRDFIPGRELAAVCRGDGPHRLVNAV
;
A
#
# COMPACT_ATOMS: atom_id res chain seq x y z
N ARG A 1 18.26 -22.75 -21.01
CA ARG A 1 19.14 -23.92 -20.89
C ARG A 1 18.99 -24.62 -19.54
N ALA A 2 18.91 -23.90 -18.41
CA ALA A 2 18.76 -24.50 -17.09
C ALA A 2 17.43 -25.28 -16.91
N ALA A 3 16.32 -24.77 -17.43
CA ALA A 3 15.02 -25.45 -17.34
C ALA A 3 15.02 -26.83 -18.05
N ALA A 4 15.73 -26.96 -19.16
CA ALA A 4 15.79 -28.22 -19.89
C ALA A 4 16.54 -29.34 -19.13
N SER A 5 17.48 -28.98 -18.25
CA SER A 5 18.23 -29.94 -17.44
C SER A 5 17.50 -30.43 -16.20
N HIS A 6 16.55 -29.67 -15.68
CA HIS A 6 15.83 -30.01 -14.43
C HIS A 6 14.40 -30.48 -14.64
N THR A 7 13.72 -30.04 -15.69
CA THR A 7 12.31 -30.33 -15.91
C THR A 7 12.02 -31.14 -17.16
N ALA A 8 13.05 -31.46 -17.95
CA ALA A 8 12.95 -32.09 -19.29
C ALA A 8 12.00 -31.31 -20.24
N SER A 9 11.66 -30.08 -19.90
CA SER A 9 10.77 -29.20 -20.67
C SER A 9 11.58 -28.23 -21.52
N LEU A 10 11.20 -28.09 -22.77
CA LEU A 10 11.68 -27.02 -23.64
C LEU A 10 10.99 -25.72 -23.20
N GLY A 11 11.73 -24.84 -22.54
CA GLY A 11 11.26 -23.50 -22.22
C GLY A 11 10.85 -22.77 -23.51
N GLY A 12 9.59 -22.34 -23.59
CA GLY A 12 9.10 -21.55 -24.71
C GLY A 12 9.79 -20.17 -24.83
N ARG A 13 9.63 -19.52 -25.96
CA ARG A 13 10.14 -18.15 -26.14
C ARG A 13 9.35 -17.19 -25.21
N LYS A 14 10.06 -16.30 -24.51
CA LYS A 14 9.49 -15.33 -23.58
C LYS A 14 8.30 -14.55 -24.18
N ILE A 15 8.43 -14.11 -25.43
CA ILE A 15 7.40 -13.35 -26.12
C ILE A 15 6.09 -14.14 -26.29
N ILE A 16 6.17 -15.46 -26.45
CA ILE A 16 4.98 -16.33 -26.59
C ILE A 16 4.28 -16.44 -25.23
N TRP A 17 5.04 -16.60 -24.15
CA TRP A 17 4.50 -16.61 -22.79
C TRP A 17 3.84 -15.30 -22.43
N GLU A 18 4.47 -14.17 -22.70
CA GLU A 18 3.92 -12.85 -22.44
C GLU A 18 2.63 -12.60 -23.24
N ALA A 19 2.59 -13.07 -24.50
CA ALA A 19 1.38 -12.95 -25.31
C ALA A 19 0.23 -13.81 -24.77
N ALA A 20 0.52 -15.06 -24.39
CA ALA A 20 -0.48 -15.96 -23.78
C ALA A 20 -1.01 -15.41 -22.46
N LEU A 21 -0.13 -14.95 -21.57
CA LEU A 21 -0.53 -14.38 -20.28
C LEU A 21 -1.43 -13.15 -20.47
N ARG A 22 -1.10 -12.25 -21.40
CA ARG A 22 -1.97 -11.11 -21.74
C ARG A 22 -3.34 -11.54 -22.25
N GLN A 23 -3.40 -12.55 -23.13
CA GLN A 23 -4.67 -13.07 -23.65
C GLN A 23 -5.53 -13.72 -22.58
N CYS A 24 -4.91 -14.36 -21.58
CA CYS A 24 -5.61 -15.00 -20.46
C CYS A 24 -5.88 -14.04 -19.30
N ASN A 25 -5.54 -12.76 -19.43
CA ASN A 25 -5.64 -11.79 -18.32
C ASN A 25 -4.87 -12.23 -17.07
N ALA A 26 -3.76 -12.97 -17.26
CA ALA A 26 -2.95 -13.46 -16.16
C ALA A 26 -1.86 -12.45 -15.78
N VAL A 27 -1.61 -12.31 -14.50
CA VAL A 27 -0.55 -11.44 -13.97
C VAL A 27 0.79 -12.17 -14.06
N GLN A 28 1.74 -11.57 -14.76
CA GLN A 28 3.11 -12.08 -14.82
C GLN A 28 3.91 -11.51 -13.66
N LEU A 29 4.56 -12.38 -12.90
CA LEU A 29 5.42 -12.05 -11.78
C LEU A 29 6.88 -12.36 -12.11
N HIS A 30 7.80 -11.54 -11.63
CA HIS A 30 9.22 -11.65 -12.00
C HIS A 30 10.11 -12.22 -10.90
N GLY A 31 9.54 -12.59 -9.76
CA GLY A 31 10.30 -13.16 -8.66
C GLY A 31 9.45 -13.68 -7.53
N MET A 32 10.11 -14.29 -6.56
CA MET A 32 9.44 -14.85 -5.38
C MET A 32 8.81 -13.77 -4.50
N ASP A 33 9.42 -12.59 -4.42
CA ASP A 33 8.90 -11.47 -3.63
C ASP A 33 7.59 -10.95 -4.23
N GLU A 34 7.55 -10.71 -5.55
CA GLU A 34 6.32 -10.36 -6.26
C GLU A 34 5.25 -11.43 -6.13
N MET A 35 5.64 -12.72 -6.09
CA MET A 35 4.70 -13.82 -5.91
C MET A 35 4.06 -13.80 -4.52
N VAL A 36 4.84 -13.53 -3.48
CA VAL A 36 4.33 -13.38 -2.11
C VAL A 36 3.39 -12.19 -2.02
N ASP A 37 3.80 -11.03 -2.52
CA ASP A 37 3.01 -9.80 -2.47
C ASP A 37 1.69 -9.94 -3.26
N ALA A 38 1.75 -10.48 -4.47
CA ALA A 38 0.57 -10.74 -5.28
C ALA A 38 -0.38 -11.77 -4.62
N SER A 39 0.18 -12.83 -4.03
CA SER A 39 -0.62 -13.84 -3.33
C SER A 39 -1.35 -13.23 -2.13
N LEU A 40 -0.68 -12.37 -1.36
CA LEU A 40 -1.29 -11.63 -0.27
C LEU A 40 -2.38 -10.69 -0.79
N ALA A 41 -2.09 -9.88 -1.81
CA ALA A 41 -3.05 -8.96 -2.40
C ALA A 41 -4.31 -9.71 -2.90
N PHE A 42 -4.14 -10.76 -3.68
CA PHE A 42 -5.28 -11.54 -4.22
C PHE A 42 -6.06 -12.32 -3.14
N SER A 43 -5.42 -12.70 -2.05
CA SER A 43 -6.11 -13.42 -0.97
C SER A 43 -6.88 -12.50 -0.03
N MET A 44 -6.49 -11.24 0.07
CA MET A 44 -6.95 -10.34 1.12
C MET A 44 -7.75 -9.14 0.58
N LEU A 45 -7.48 -8.68 -0.64
CA LEU A 45 -8.23 -7.60 -1.25
C LEU A 45 -9.42 -8.14 -2.06
N PRO A 46 -10.62 -7.58 -1.90
CA PRO A 46 -11.77 -7.90 -2.74
C PRO A 46 -11.48 -7.68 -4.22
N ALA A 47 -12.03 -8.56 -5.07
CA ALA A 47 -11.89 -8.47 -6.51
C ALA A 47 -12.73 -7.30 -7.05
N ARG A 48 -12.15 -6.12 -7.13
CA ARG A 48 -12.77 -4.91 -7.70
C ARG A 48 -11.71 -4.02 -8.35
N GLN A 49 -12.14 -2.97 -9.04
CA GLN A 49 -11.24 -1.93 -9.49
C GLN A 49 -10.93 -0.97 -8.34
N TYR A 50 -9.65 -0.70 -8.15
CA TYR A 50 -9.13 0.35 -7.28
C TYR A 50 -8.61 1.46 -8.17
N ARG A 51 -9.07 2.69 -7.98
CA ARG A 51 -8.71 3.86 -8.78
C ARG A 51 -8.01 4.92 -7.98
N GLY A 52 -8.63 5.34 -6.89
CA GLY A 52 -8.10 6.39 -6.02
C GLY A 52 -7.51 5.85 -4.74
N CYS A 53 -6.34 6.35 -4.36
CA CYS A 53 -5.72 5.97 -3.10
C CYS A 53 -5.34 7.18 -2.24
N THR A 54 -5.38 6.96 -0.93
CA THR A 54 -4.74 7.85 0.04
C THR A 54 -3.44 7.21 0.47
N ILE A 55 -2.38 7.99 0.51
CA ILE A 55 -1.08 7.57 1.04
C ILE A 55 -0.88 8.27 2.38
N VAL A 56 -0.59 7.49 3.43
CA VAL A 56 -0.34 7.99 4.79
C VAL A 56 1.01 7.48 5.26
N GLY A 57 1.90 8.38 5.69
CA GLY A 57 3.22 7.96 6.13
C GLY A 57 3.98 8.98 6.94
N GLY A 58 5.08 8.55 7.53
CA GLY A 58 6.02 9.41 8.24
C GLY A 58 7.20 9.81 7.34
N GLY A 59 7.11 10.99 6.74
CA GLY A 59 8.18 11.56 5.93
C GLY A 59 7.78 11.83 4.48
N GLY A 60 7.81 13.09 4.07
CA GLY A 60 7.37 13.54 2.76
C GLY A 60 8.04 12.84 1.59
N ALA A 61 9.34 12.56 1.66
CA ALA A 61 10.06 11.86 0.60
C ALA A 61 9.54 10.44 0.35
N LEU A 62 9.12 9.73 1.41
CA LEU A 62 8.53 8.38 1.28
C LEU A 62 7.13 8.45 0.70
N GLY A 63 6.34 9.45 1.11
CA GLY A 63 5.03 9.71 0.55
C GLY A 63 5.09 9.99 -0.94
N ILE A 64 6.01 10.85 -1.37
CA ILE A 64 6.22 11.17 -2.80
C ILE A 64 6.65 9.91 -3.57
N ALA A 65 7.63 9.16 -3.08
CA ALA A 65 8.07 7.94 -3.76
C ALA A 65 6.96 6.87 -3.87
N ALA A 66 6.09 6.79 -2.87
CA ALA A 66 4.93 5.91 -2.92
C ALA A 66 3.87 6.42 -3.91
N ALA A 67 3.71 7.73 -4.01
CA ALA A 67 2.82 8.36 -4.98
C ALA A 67 3.27 8.09 -6.41
N ASP A 68 4.53 8.34 -6.73
CA ASP A 68 5.12 8.07 -8.04
C ASP A 68 4.94 6.58 -8.42
N ALA A 69 5.19 5.68 -7.46
CA ALA A 69 4.98 4.25 -7.68
C ALA A 69 3.50 3.93 -7.94
N ALA A 70 2.58 4.42 -7.13
CA ALA A 70 1.16 4.19 -7.29
C ALA A 70 0.64 4.69 -8.66
N GLU A 71 1.02 5.89 -9.07
CA GLU A 71 0.68 6.46 -10.38
C GLU A 71 1.24 5.64 -11.54
N SER A 72 2.46 5.11 -11.41
CA SER A 72 3.07 4.25 -12.45
C SER A 72 2.28 2.96 -12.68
N PHE A 73 1.50 2.51 -11.69
CA PHE A 73 0.60 1.37 -11.78
C PHE A 73 -0.87 1.76 -12.05
N GLY A 74 -1.13 3.04 -12.33
CA GLY A 74 -2.45 3.51 -12.74
C GLY A 74 -3.39 3.87 -11.59
N LEU A 75 -2.93 3.95 -10.36
CA LEU A 75 -3.69 4.53 -9.25
C LEU A 75 -3.62 6.06 -9.32
N MET A 76 -4.71 6.70 -9.00
CA MET A 76 -4.79 8.16 -8.83
C MET A 76 -4.59 8.51 -7.36
N ILE A 77 -4.02 9.69 -7.12
CA ILE A 77 -3.84 10.26 -5.78
C ILE A 77 -4.63 11.57 -5.74
N PRO A 78 -5.97 11.49 -5.65
CA PRO A 78 -6.79 12.68 -5.66
C PRO A 78 -6.55 13.53 -4.39
N PRO A 79 -6.66 14.85 -4.50
CA PRO A 79 -6.73 15.70 -3.32
C PRO A 79 -7.97 15.30 -2.50
N LEU A 80 -7.86 15.32 -1.20
CA LEU A 80 -9.02 15.12 -0.32
C LEU A 80 -9.93 16.34 -0.36
N ARG A 81 -11.21 16.15 -0.04
CA ARG A 81 -12.13 17.26 0.16
C ARG A 81 -11.61 18.18 1.27
N GLU A 82 -11.82 19.46 1.12
CA GLU A 82 -11.30 20.51 2.02
C GLU A 82 -11.74 20.32 3.50
N ASP A 83 -12.99 19.88 3.71
CA ASP A 83 -13.52 19.57 5.03
C ASP A 83 -12.80 18.40 5.70
N LEU A 84 -12.48 17.36 4.93
CA LEU A 84 -11.75 16.20 5.40
C LEU A 84 -10.28 16.52 5.65
N GLU A 85 -9.63 17.25 4.73
CA GLU A 85 -8.25 17.68 4.90
C GLU A 85 -8.09 18.52 6.17
N SER A 86 -8.98 19.50 6.39
CA SER A 86 -9.00 20.32 7.61
C SER A 86 -9.17 19.47 8.87
N SER A 87 -10.10 18.52 8.85
CA SER A 87 -10.37 17.64 9.99
C SER A 87 -9.22 16.67 10.28
N ILE A 88 -8.49 16.23 9.25
CA ILE A 88 -7.29 15.40 9.38
C ILE A 88 -6.15 16.23 9.94
N MET A 89 -5.99 17.48 9.48
CA MET A 89 -4.95 18.38 9.97
C MET A 89 -5.05 18.62 11.49
N ASP A 90 -6.25 18.61 12.05
CA ASP A 90 -6.46 18.73 13.50
C ASP A 90 -5.94 17.53 14.30
N LEU A 91 -5.79 16.36 13.65
CA LEU A 91 -5.25 15.15 14.27
C LEU A 91 -3.72 15.06 14.18
N LEU A 92 -3.12 15.86 13.29
CA LEU A 92 -1.70 15.78 12.98
C LEU A 92 -0.85 16.60 13.95
N PRO A 93 0.36 16.12 14.29
CA PRO A 93 1.30 16.89 15.10
C PRO A 93 1.77 18.14 14.34
N LYS A 94 1.96 19.24 15.04
CA LYS A 94 2.50 20.49 14.50
C LYS A 94 3.87 20.76 15.15
N PRO A 95 4.89 21.24 14.39
CA PRO A 95 4.93 21.59 12.96
C PRO A 95 5.38 20.41 12.08
N GLY A 96 5.26 20.55 10.79
CA GLY A 96 5.89 19.70 9.78
C GLY A 96 4.98 18.64 9.14
N SER A 97 3.75 18.46 9.63
CA SER A 97 2.76 17.58 9.03
C SER A 97 2.02 18.22 7.86
N SER A 98 1.47 17.39 7.00
CA SER A 98 0.56 17.79 5.91
C SER A 98 -0.63 16.85 5.86
N ALA A 99 -1.83 17.39 5.76
CA ALA A 99 -3.06 16.63 5.54
C ALA A 99 -3.40 16.47 4.06
N ALA A 100 -2.69 17.14 3.15
CA ALA A 100 -2.81 16.91 1.73
C ALA A 100 -2.38 15.48 1.38
N ASN A 101 -3.04 14.88 0.38
CA ASN A 101 -2.68 13.56 -0.09
C ASN A 101 -1.47 13.61 -1.05
N PRO A 102 -0.33 12.99 -0.74
CA PRO A 102 0.01 12.12 0.40
C PRO A 102 0.01 12.82 1.78
N ILE A 103 -0.62 12.17 2.76
CA ILE A 103 -0.68 12.68 4.13
C ILE A 103 0.65 12.39 4.85
N ASP A 104 1.36 13.47 5.25
CA ASP A 104 2.60 13.35 6.02
C ASP A 104 2.33 13.58 7.50
N VAL A 105 2.48 12.53 8.30
CA VAL A 105 2.31 12.61 9.74
C VAL A 105 3.53 13.18 10.47
N ALA A 106 4.61 13.53 9.75
CA ALA A 106 5.89 14.13 10.21
C ALA A 106 6.56 13.43 11.40
N ASN A 107 5.81 12.68 12.18
CA ASN A 107 6.28 12.03 13.40
C ASN A 107 6.14 10.50 13.29
N PRO A 108 7.27 9.77 13.35
CA PRO A 108 7.24 8.31 13.32
C PRO A 108 6.51 7.66 14.51
N PHE A 109 6.25 8.42 15.57
CA PHE A 109 5.60 7.95 16.79
C PHE A 109 4.14 8.40 16.93
N VAL A 110 3.49 8.81 15.84
CA VAL A 110 2.04 9.07 15.84
C VAL A 110 1.30 7.83 16.37
N SER A 111 0.34 8.07 17.25
CA SER A 111 -0.37 6.97 17.89
C SER A 111 -1.20 6.16 16.88
N PRO A 112 -1.34 4.84 17.09
CA PRO A 112 -2.19 4.01 16.24
C PRO A 112 -3.64 4.52 16.15
N SER A 113 -4.15 5.09 17.24
CA SER A 113 -5.48 5.69 17.28
C SER A 113 -5.60 6.90 16.36
N ALA A 114 -4.57 7.75 16.28
CA ALA A 114 -4.56 8.88 15.36
C ALA A 114 -4.49 8.41 13.90
N ILE A 115 -3.63 7.44 13.57
CA ILE A 115 -3.59 6.82 12.23
C ILE A 115 -4.97 6.27 11.85
N ARG A 116 -5.60 5.52 12.76
CA ARG A 116 -6.96 5.00 12.52
C ARG A 116 -7.96 6.11 12.23
N GLN A 117 -7.94 7.18 13.01
CA GLN A 117 -8.84 8.34 12.80
C GLN A 117 -8.58 9.02 11.44
N ILE A 118 -7.33 9.18 11.04
CA ILE A 118 -6.94 9.73 9.73
C ILE A 118 -7.53 8.87 8.61
N LEU A 119 -7.34 7.55 8.68
CA LEU A 119 -7.85 6.61 7.68
C LEU A 119 -9.39 6.62 7.62
N LEU A 120 -10.07 6.66 8.77
CA LEU A 120 -11.53 6.75 8.84
C LEU A 120 -12.04 8.00 8.11
N ARG A 121 -11.44 9.16 8.37
CA ARG A 121 -11.83 10.41 7.72
C ARG A 121 -11.53 10.41 6.23
N ALA A 122 -10.34 9.94 5.85
CA ALA A 122 -9.99 9.81 4.43
C ALA A 122 -10.93 8.83 3.69
N SER A 123 -11.49 7.83 4.39
CA SER A 123 -12.46 6.88 3.82
C SER A 123 -13.83 7.51 3.54
N GLU A 124 -14.13 8.68 4.08
CA GLU A 124 -15.38 9.40 3.79
C GLU A 124 -15.35 10.08 2.42
N ASP A 125 -14.16 10.14 1.79
CA ASP A 125 -14.03 10.65 0.43
C ASP A 125 -14.34 9.55 -0.58
N GLU A 126 -15.34 9.80 -1.42
CA GLU A 126 -15.78 8.83 -2.45
C GLU A 126 -14.72 8.59 -3.54
N ALA A 127 -13.77 9.51 -3.69
CA ALA A 127 -12.65 9.36 -4.62
C ALA A 127 -11.59 8.38 -4.13
N ILE A 128 -11.66 7.91 -2.87
CA ILE A 128 -10.69 7.02 -2.26
C ILE A 128 -11.23 5.60 -2.16
N ASP A 129 -10.57 4.67 -2.83
CA ASP A 129 -10.89 3.24 -2.83
C ASP A 129 -10.00 2.42 -1.88
N VAL A 130 -8.75 2.86 -1.70
CA VAL A 130 -7.73 2.11 -0.95
C VAL A 130 -6.79 3.06 -0.22
N HIS A 131 -6.26 2.59 0.91
CA HIS A 131 -5.26 3.31 1.68
C HIS A 131 -3.91 2.62 1.61
N ILE A 132 -2.85 3.38 1.37
CA ILE A 132 -1.47 2.91 1.37
C ILE A 132 -0.77 3.49 2.60
N LEU A 133 -0.34 2.64 3.53
CA LEU A 133 0.46 3.05 4.68
C LEU A 133 1.94 2.87 4.41
N VAL A 134 2.72 3.94 4.54
CA VAL A 134 4.16 3.94 4.28
C VAL A 134 4.91 4.27 5.57
N PHE A 135 5.44 3.24 6.22
CA PHE A 135 6.22 3.37 7.44
C PHE A 135 7.58 2.70 7.33
N LEU A 136 8.57 3.26 7.99
CA LEU A 136 9.87 2.61 8.14
C LEU A 136 9.77 1.44 9.13
N VAL A 137 10.48 0.35 8.85
CA VAL A 137 10.41 -0.88 9.65
C VAL A 137 10.69 -0.65 11.13
N TYR A 138 11.60 0.27 11.47
CA TYR A 138 11.89 0.56 12.87
C TYR A 138 10.71 1.20 13.62
N HIS A 139 9.84 1.96 12.94
CA HIS A 139 8.60 2.47 13.54
C HIS A 139 7.66 1.33 13.89
N PHE A 140 7.56 0.37 12.99
CA PHE A 140 6.75 -0.83 13.18
C PHE A 140 7.34 -1.69 14.31
N MET A 141 8.65 -1.85 14.37
CA MET A 141 9.32 -2.62 15.42
C MET A 141 9.22 -1.96 16.79
N ALA A 142 9.37 -0.64 16.88
CA ALA A 142 9.24 0.11 18.14
C ALA A 142 7.82 0.06 18.71
N GLN A 143 6.81 0.02 17.85
CA GLN A 143 5.40 0.02 18.23
C GLN A 143 4.71 -1.33 17.99
N ARG A 144 5.47 -2.39 17.71
CA ARG A 144 4.96 -3.71 17.29
C ARG A 144 3.82 -4.27 18.17
N LYS A 145 3.89 -4.07 19.47
CA LYS A 145 2.87 -4.55 20.41
C LYS A 145 1.57 -3.73 20.35
N VAL A 146 1.64 -2.48 19.95
CA VAL A 146 0.52 -1.55 19.95
C VAL A 146 -0.04 -1.36 18.55
N MET A 147 0.81 -1.10 17.55
CA MET A 147 0.38 -0.88 16.17
C MET A 147 -0.12 -2.17 15.51
N GLY A 148 0.60 -3.28 15.66
CA GLY A 148 0.20 -4.55 15.05
C GLY A 148 -1.19 -4.99 15.48
N ALA A 149 -1.50 -4.87 16.79
CA ALA A 149 -2.79 -5.31 17.32
C ALA A 149 -3.93 -4.31 17.08
N ALA A 150 -3.64 -3.00 17.10
CA ALA A 150 -4.69 -1.97 17.02
C ALA A 150 -5.07 -1.61 15.57
N ILE A 151 -4.10 -1.52 14.67
CA ILE A 151 -4.38 -1.22 13.26
C ILE A 151 -5.02 -2.43 12.57
N LEU A 152 -4.59 -3.65 12.94
CA LEU A 152 -5.02 -4.87 12.28
C LEU A 152 -6.35 -5.43 12.77
N ARG A 153 -6.75 -5.12 14.00
CA ARG A 153 -7.96 -5.70 14.60
C ARG A 153 -9.24 -4.91 14.33
N ASP A 154 -9.15 -3.59 14.18
CA ASP A 154 -10.31 -2.69 14.12
C ASP A 154 -10.47 -2.04 12.74
N PHE A 155 -10.23 -2.83 11.67
CA PHE A 155 -10.24 -2.28 10.34
C PHE A 155 -11.64 -1.86 9.86
N ILE A 156 -11.68 -0.81 9.05
CA ILE A 156 -12.88 -0.11 8.60
C ILE A 156 -13.70 -1.05 7.70
N PRO A 157 -14.93 -1.42 8.06
CA PRO A 157 -15.77 -2.19 7.18
C PRO A 157 -15.98 -1.48 5.84
N GLY A 158 -15.60 -2.15 4.74
CA GLY A 158 -15.86 -1.70 3.38
C GLY A 158 -14.74 -0.94 2.67
N ARG A 159 -13.60 -0.68 3.33
CA ARG A 159 -12.38 -0.12 2.69
C ARG A 159 -11.17 -0.97 3.03
N GLU A 160 -10.26 -1.12 2.08
CA GLU A 160 -9.09 -1.99 2.23
C GLU A 160 -7.83 -1.21 2.55
N LEU A 161 -6.98 -1.81 3.38
CA LEU A 161 -5.68 -1.28 3.74
C LEU A 161 -4.58 -2.08 3.06
N ALA A 162 -3.76 -1.40 2.29
CA ALA A 162 -2.47 -1.91 1.85
C ALA A 162 -1.36 -1.21 2.63
N ALA A 163 -0.53 -1.97 3.34
CA ALA A 163 0.62 -1.43 4.05
C ALA A 163 1.91 -1.78 3.28
N VAL A 164 2.65 -0.76 2.88
CA VAL A 164 3.97 -0.91 2.28
C VAL A 164 5.01 -0.62 3.35
N CYS A 165 5.69 -1.66 3.84
CA CYS A 165 6.82 -1.50 4.75
C CYS A 165 8.12 -1.54 3.96
N ARG A 166 8.95 -0.47 4.08
CA ARG A 166 10.32 -0.46 3.56
C ARG A 166 11.28 -0.91 4.65
N GLY A 167 12.00 -2.02 4.43
CA GLY A 167 13.17 -2.44 5.19
C GLY A 167 14.38 -2.57 4.25
N ASP A 168 15.55 -2.94 4.76
CA ASP A 168 16.77 -3.18 3.99
C ASP A 168 16.68 -4.40 3.05
N GLY A 169 15.49 -4.74 2.61
CA GLY A 169 15.14 -5.81 1.69
C GLY A 169 14.05 -5.37 0.73
N PRO A 170 13.68 -6.23 -0.24
CA PRO A 170 12.67 -5.92 -1.24
C PRO A 170 11.35 -5.50 -0.57
N HIS A 171 10.67 -4.58 -1.22
CA HIS A 171 9.40 -4.02 -0.76
C HIS A 171 8.39 -5.14 -0.48
N ARG A 172 7.90 -5.24 0.75
CA ARG A 172 6.81 -6.16 1.08
C ARG A 172 5.52 -5.39 1.26
N LEU A 173 4.53 -5.79 0.50
CA LEU A 173 3.15 -5.45 0.79
C LEU A 173 2.75 -6.29 2.01
N VAL A 174 2.54 -5.67 3.16
CA VAL A 174 1.96 -6.33 4.32
C VAL A 174 0.49 -5.95 4.35
N ASN A 175 -0.34 -6.88 3.99
CA ASN A 175 -1.77 -6.73 4.15
C ASN A 175 -2.16 -7.13 5.57
N ALA A 176 -2.94 -6.31 6.20
CA ALA A 176 -3.42 -6.52 7.55
C ALA A 176 -4.95 -6.59 7.51
N VAL A 177 -5.46 -7.77 7.76
CA VAL A 177 -6.85 -8.03 8.08
C VAL A 177 -7.09 -7.85 9.56
#